data_422e85cdf3e587f0283336f22d0e4afa
#
_entry.id   422e85cdf3e587f0283336f22d0e4afa
#
_cell.length_a   1.000
_cell.length_b   1.000
_cell.length_c   1.000
_cell.angle_alpha   90.00
_cell.angle_beta   90.00
_cell.angle_gamma   90.00
#
_symmetry.space_group_name_H-M   'P 1'
#
loop_
_entity.id
_entity.type
_entity.pdbx_description
1 polymer ?
#
loop_
_entity_poly.entity_id
_entity_poly.type
_entity_poly.pdbx_seq_one_letter_code
_entity_poly.pdbx_strand_id
1 'polypeptide(L)'
;MVYRTKPGLAMRAISKDIETTRLLGVKVDNIIALTFGIGSALAAASGIMWALRYPQVHPYMGIMPGLKAFIAAVFGGIGSIQGAVIGGVALGFVEIMTVAFMPELSGYRDAFAFVLLVLVLLFKPTGLLGESMEEKI
;
A
#
# COMPACT_ATOMS: atom_id res chain seq x y z
N MET A 1 12.70 -6.03 -7.45
CA MET A 1 13.75 -5.00 -7.30
C MET A 1 14.19 -4.84 -5.85
N VAL A 2 13.29 -4.50 -4.92
CA VAL A 2 13.63 -4.20 -3.50
C VAL A 2 14.27 -5.38 -2.75
N TYR A 3 13.97 -6.62 -3.08
CA TYR A 3 14.50 -7.80 -2.39
C TYR A 3 15.85 -8.31 -2.90
N ARG A 4 16.31 -7.92 -4.10
CA ARG A 4 17.50 -8.50 -4.75
C ARG A 4 18.56 -7.47 -5.18
N THR A 5 18.35 -6.19 -4.95
CA THR A 5 19.29 -5.12 -5.33
C THR A 5 19.94 -4.48 -4.12
N LYS A 6 21.15 -3.94 -4.28
CA LYS A 6 21.88 -3.21 -3.21
C LYS A 6 21.06 -2.04 -2.62
N PRO A 7 20.43 -1.16 -3.42
CA PRO A 7 19.57 -0.11 -2.88
C PRO A 7 18.35 -0.66 -2.14
N GLY A 8 17.77 -1.76 -2.61
CA GLY A 8 16.64 -2.40 -1.92
C GLY A 8 17.03 -2.99 -0.55
N LEU A 9 18.23 -3.57 -0.44
CA LEU A 9 18.76 -4.01 0.84
C LEU A 9 18.96 -2.82 1.80
N ALA A 10 19.50 -1.71 1.28
CA ALA A 10 19.67 -0.48 2.05
C ALA A 10 18.33 0.11 2.51
N MET A 11 17.28 0.11 1.67
CA MET A 11 15.92 0.54 2.04
C MET A 11 15.39 -0.28 3.23
N ARG A 12 15.57 -1.59 3.21
CA ARG A 12 15.14 -2.47 4.30
C ARG A 12 15.95 -2.30 5.58
N ALA A 13 17.26 -2.05 5.47
CA ALA A 13 18.10 -1.76 6.62
C ALA A 13 17.69 -0.44 7.29
N ILE A 14 17.45 0.61 6.50
CA ILE A 14 17.00 1.93 6.99
C ILE A 14 15.63 1.82 7.68
N SER A 15 14.72 0.97 7.20
CA SER A 15 13.41 0.79 7.81
C SER A 15 13.46 0.12 9.19
N LYS A 16 14.57 -0.57 9.50
CA LYS A 16 14.79 -1.20 10.81
C LYS A 16 15.57 -0.32 11.76
N ASP A 17 16.66 0.27 11.29
CA ASP A 17 17.52 1.14 12.08
C ASP A 17 18.32 2.09 11.18
N ILE A 18 18.00 3.37 11.27
CA ILE A 18 18.64 4.44 10.48
C ILE A 18 20.07 4.70 10.97
N GLU A 19 20.29 4.72 12.28
CA GLU A 19 21.59 5.05 12.87
C GLU A 19 22.63 3.99 12.55
N THR A 20 22.30 2.74 12.80
CA THR A 20 23.19 1.60 12.48
C THR A 20 23.50 1.55 10.98
N THR A 21 22.51 1.80 10.12
CA THR A 21 22.69 1.80 8.66
C THR A 21 23.62 2.94 8.22
N ARG A 22 23.54 4.10 8.87
CA ARG A 22 24.45 5.25 8.61
C ARG A 22 25.88 4.92 9.02
N LEU A 23 26.08 4.25 10.15
CA LEU A 23 27.39 3.80 10.62
C LEU A 23 28.05 2.80 9.67
N LEU A 24 27.26 1.98 8.96
CA LEU A 24 27.75 1.07 7.93
C LEU A 24 28.16 1.77 6.61
N GLY A 25 28.17 3.09 6.57
CA GLY A 25 28.62 3.89 5.42
C GLY A 25 27.57 4.07 4.32
N VAL A 26 26.30 3.71 4.58
CA VAL A 26 25.20 3.90 3.61
C VAL A 26 24.80 5.38 3.60
N LYS A 27 24.71 5.99 2.43
CA LYS A 27 24.18 7.36 2.25
C LYS A 27 22.65 7.34 2.40
N VAL A 28 22.19 7.42 3.65
CA VAL A 28 20.77 7.28 4.03
C VAL A 28 19.89 8.25 3.24
N ASP A 29 20.29 9.51 3.12
CA ASP A 29 19.50 10.55 2.45
C ASP A 29 19.22 10.22 0.97
N ASN A 30 20.22 9.66 0.27
CA ASN A 30 20.06 9.26 -1.12
C ASN A 30 19.07 8.07 -1.26
N ILE A 31 19.09 7.14 -0.32
CA ILE A 31 18.18 5.99 -0.33
C ILE A 31 16.75 6.43 0.00
N ILE A 32 16.60 7.35 0.94
CA ILE A 32 15.29 7.95 1.25
C ILE A 32 14.75 8.69 0.01
N ALA A 33 15.56 9.54 -0.62
CA ALA A 33 15.17 10.26 -1.84
C ALA A 33 14.76 9.30 -2.96
N LEU A 34 15.51 8.21 -3.15
CA LEU A 34 15.18 7.19 -4.14
C LEU A 34 13.85 6.49 -3.82
N THR A 35 13.60 6.18 -2.56
CA THR A 35 12.36 5.53 -2.11
C THR A 35 11.15 6.42 -2.38
N PHE A 36 11.23 7.69 -2.00
CA PHE A 36 10.18 8.68 -2.29
C PHE A 36 10.00 8.92 -3.78
N GLY A 37 11.10 8.95 -4.55
CA GLY A 37 11.05 9.07 -6.01
C GLY A 37 10.28 7.92 -6.67
N ILE A 38 10.53 6.67 -6.27
CA ILE A 38 9.79 5.51 -6.76
C ILE A 38 8.32 5.58 -6.34
N GLY A 39 8.04 5.94 -5.09
CA GLY A 39 6.68 6.11 -4.59
C GLY A 39 5.91 7.17 -5.35
N SER A 40 6.53 8.32 -5.60
CA SER A 40 5.93 9.40 -6.38
C SER A 40 5.67 9.02 -7.85
N ALA A 41 6.56 8.28 -8.47
CA ALA A 41 6.37 7.77 -9.83
C ALA A 41 5.18 6.81 -9.92
N LEU A 42 5.04 5.89 -8.95
CA LEU A 42 3.89 4.98 -8.87
C LEU A 42 2.58 5.73 -8.59
N ALA A 43 2.62 6.75 -7.73
CA ALA A 43 1.49 7.60 -7.45
C ALA A 43 1.04 8.39 -8.70
N ALA A 44 1.99 8.92 -9.47
CA ALA A 44 1.70 9.60 -10.73
C ALA A 44 1.06 8.65 -11.75
N ALA A 45 1.58 7.43 -11.90
CA ALA A 45 1.02 6.43 -12.79
C ALA A 45 -0.43 6.06 -12.41
N SER A 46 -0.69 5.83 -11.12
CA SER A 46 -2.05 5.54 -10.64
C SER A 46 -2.97 6.76 -10.77
N GLY A 47 -2.47 7.98 -10.58
CA GLY A 47 -3.22 9.22 -10.81
C GLY A 47 -3.65 9.39 -12.26
N ILE A 48 -2.79 9.05 -13.22
CA ILE A 48 -3.14 9.05 -14.65
C ILE A 48 -4.24 8.03 -14.95
N MET A 49 -4.12 6.81 -14.44
CA MET A 49 -5.14 5.77 -14.61
C MET A 49 -6.49 6.19 -14.00
N TRP A 50 -6.45 6.85 -12.85
CA TRP A 50 -7.64 7.41 -12.20
C TRP A 50 -8.29 8.51 -13.05
N ALA A 51 -7.49 9.45 -13.58
CA ALA A 51 -7.97 10.56 -14.42
C ALA A 51 -8.60 10.06 -15.73
N LEU A 52 -8.09 8.99 -16.31
CA LEU A 52 -8.69 8.34 -17.49
C LEU A 52 -10.07 7.74 -17.19
N ARG A 53 -10.29 7.28 -15.97
CA ARG A 53 -11.57 6.69 -15.53
C ARG A 53 -12.58 7.75 -15.10
N TYR A 54 -12.09 8.82 -14.44
CA TYR A 54 -12.89 9.91 -13.89
C TYR A 54 -12.31 11.25 -14.38
N PRO A 55 -12.79 11.77 -15.52
CA PRO A 55 -12.23 12.98 -16.15
C PRO A 55 -12.54 14.28 -15.39
N GLN A 56 -13.23 14.20 -14.27
CA GLN A 56 -13.54 15.36 -13.43
C GLN A 56 -12.43 15.56 -12.39
N VAL A 57 -11.78 16.72 -12.42
CA VAL A 57 -10.73 17.10 -11.45
C VAL A 57 -11.33 18.05 -10.43
N HIS A 58 -11.28 17.66 -9.16
CA HIS A 58 -11.66 18.51 -8.04
C HIS A 58 -10.63 18.36 -6.89
N PRO A 59 -10.51 19.36 -5.99
CA PRO A 59 -9.44 19.39 -4.98
C PRO A 59 -9.41 18.15 -4.06
N TYR A 60 -10.53 17.52 -3.82
CA TYR A 60 -10.68 16.40 -2.88
C TYR A 60 -10.65 15.01 -3.56
N MET A 61 -10.39 14.95 -4.86
CA MET A 61 -10.47 13.69 -5.63
C MET A 61 -9.45 12.64 -5.15
N GLY A 62 -8.36 13.06 -4.50
CA GLY A 62 -7.32 12.17 -3.98
C GLY A 62 -7.64 11.50 -2.65
N ILE A 63 -8.63 11.99 -1.91
CA ILE A 63 -8.95 11.49 -0.55
C ILE A 63 -9.40 10.03 -0.60
N MET A 64 -10.37 9.70 -1.44
CA MET A 64 -10.89 8.33 -1.54
C MET A 64 -9.86 7.32 -2.05
N PRO A 65 -9.14 7.57 -3.16
CA PRO A 65 -8.04 6.69 -3.58
C PRO A 65 -6.92 6.55 -2.55
N GLY A 66 -6.58 7.64 -1.84
CA GLY A 66 -5.58 7.63 -0.77
C GLY A 66 -6.00 6.73 0.39
N LEU A 67 -7.25 6.83 0.81
CA LEU A 67 -7.82 6.01 1.87
C LEU A 67 -7.88 4.53 1.47
N LYS A 68 -8.24 4.22 0.21
CA LYS A 68 -8.19 2.86 -0.34
C LYS A 68 -6.78 2.30 -0.43
N ALA A 69 -5.81 3.12 -0.80
CA ALA A 69 -4.40 2.72 -0.81
C ALA A 69 -3.91 2.36 0.59
N PHE A 70 -4.31 3.12 1.62
CA PHE A 70 -4.04 2.79 3.01
C PHE A 70 -4.70 1.47 3.43
N ILE A 71 -5.98 1.28 3.10
CA ILE A 71 -6.71 0.03 3.36
C ILE A 71 -5.98 -1.15 2.70
N ALA A 72 -5.58 -1.01 1.43
CA ALA A 72 -4.86 -2.05 0.70
C ALA A 72 -3.52 -2.40 1.34
N ALA A 73 -2.78 -1.41 1.84
CA ALA A 73 -1.51 -1.63 2.53
C ALA A 73 -1.70 -2.36 3.87
N VAL A 74 -2.70 -1.98 4.65
CA VAL A 74 -3.03 -2.63 5.93
C VAL A 74 -3.55 -4.05 5.70
N PHE A 75 -4.46 -4.22 4.74
CA PHE A 75 -5.02 -5.52 4.34
C PHE A 75 -3.92 -6.48 3.86
N GLY A 76 -2.99 -5.98 3.03
CA GLY A 76 -1.88 -6.76 2.52
C GLY A 76 -0.85 -7.13 3.59
N GLY A 77 -0.75 -6.33 4.65
CA GLY A 77 0.21 -6.47 5.75
C GLY A 77 1.25 -5.35 5.74
N ILE A 78 1.25 -4.58 6.82
CA ILE A 78 2.20 -3.49 7.02
C ILE A 78 3.62 -4.04 7.03
N GLY A 79 4.52 -3.42 6.25
CA GLY A 79 5.92 -3.84 6.11
C GLY A 79 6.19 -4.81 4.95
N SER A 80 5.15 -5.39 4.32
CA SER A 80 5.29 -6.28 3.17
C SER A 80 4.88 -5.61 1.87
N ILE A 81 5.85 -5.32 0.98
CA ILE A 81 5.58 -4.75 -0.35
C ILE A 81 4.72 -5.71 -1.20
N GLN A 82 5.01 -7.01 -1.11
CA GLN A 82 4.22 -8.03 -1.82
C GLN A 82 2.79 -8.08 -1.28
N GLY A 83 2.64 -7.98 0.03
CA GLY A 83 1.34 -7.89 0.69
C GLY A 83 0.53 -6.70 0.20
N ALA A 84 1.11 -5.51 0.16
CA ALA A 84 0.43 -4.30 -0.32
C ALA A 84 -0.06 -4.41 -1.78
N VAL A 85 0.75 -5.02 -2.66
CA VAL A 85 0.36 -5.27 -4.06
C VAL A 85 -0.81 -6.25 -4.14
N ILE A 86 -0.71 -7.39 -3.45
CA ILE A 86 -1.77 -8.40 -3.42
C ILE A 86 -3.03 -7.83 -2.78
N GLY A 87 -2.88 -7.09 -1.68
CA GLY A 87 -3.98 -6.42 -1.00
C GLY A 87 -4.70 -5.42 -1.90
N GLY A 88 -3.97 -4.61 -2.66
CA GLY A 88 -4.55 -3.66 -3.61
C GLY A 88 -5.31 -4.34 -4.75
N VAL A 89 -4.74 -5.39 -5.33
CA VAL A 89 -5.40 -6.16 -6.40
C VAL A 89 -6.65 -6.88 -5.87
N ALA A 90 -6.55 -7.54 -4.71
CA ALA A 90 -7.67 -8.22 -4.08
C ALA A 90 -8.81 -7.26 -3.75
N LEU A 91 -8.50 -6.10 -3.18
CA LEU A 91 -9.48 -5.07 -2.86
C LEU A 91 -10.17 -4.54 -4.11
N GLY A 92 -9.43 -4.22 -5.17
CA GLY A 92 -9.99 -3.80 -6.45
C GLY A 92 -10.86 -4.89 -7.09
N PHE A 93 -10.46 -6.15 -7.00
CA PHE A 93 -11.24 -7.27 -7.48
C PHE A 93 -12.57 -7.43 -6.73
N VAL A 94 -12.55 -7.36 -5.39
CA VAL A 94 -13.75 -7.41 -4.55
C VAL A 94 -14.70 -6.26 -4.88
N GLU A 95 -14.19 -5.05 -5.04
CA GLU A 95 -15.01 -3.89 -5.43
C GLU A 95 -15.72 -4.12 -6.77
N ILE A 96 -14.99 -4.60 -7.78
CA ILE A 96 -15.57 -4.86 -9.11
C ILE A 96 -16.62 -5.97 -9.04
N MET A 97 -16.32 -7.05 -8.33
CA MET A 97 -17.27 -8.17 -8.17
C MET A 97 -18.54 -7.72 -7.44
N THR A 98 -18.42 -6.91 -6.37
CA THR A 98 -19.58 -6.39 -5.65
C THR A 98 -20.51 -5.59 -6.57
N VAL A 99 -19.95 -4.72 -7.39
CA VAL A 99 -20.75 -3.92 -8.34
C VAL A 99 -21.33 -4.78 -9.47
N ALA A 100 -20.60 -5.81 -9.91
CA ALA A 100 -21.04 -6.70 -10.98
C ALA A 100 -22.22 -7.60 -10.56
N PHE A 101 -22.18 -8.13 -9.34
CA PHE A 101 -23.25 -9.02 -8.83
C PHE A 101 -24.42 -8.28 -8.20
N MET A 102 -24.17 -7.09 -7.63
CA MET A 102 -25.18 -6.29 -6.94
C MET A 102 -25.12 -4.82 -7.40
N PRO A 103 -25.61 -4.49 -8.59
CA PRO A 103 -25.58 -3.11 -9.13
C PRO A 103 -26.28 -2.09 -8.22
N GLU A 104 -27.32 -2.53 -7.51
CA GLU A 104 -28.08 -1.69 -6.57
C GLU A 104 -27.25 -1.23 -5.38
N LEU A 105 -26.19 -1.97 -5.02
CA LEU A 105 -25.27 -1.66 -3.93
C LEU A 105 -24.02 -0.91 -4.38
N SER A 106 -23.98 -0.44 -5.63
CA SER A 106 -22.82 0.28 -6.19
C SER A 106 -22.41 1.52 -5.38
N GLY A 107 -23.37 2.17 -4.72
CA GLY A 107 -23.12 3.30 -3.79
C GLY A 107 -22.42 2.90 -2.50
N TYR A 108 -22.48 1.63 -2.11
CA TYR A 108 -21.88 1.10 -0.87
C TYR A 108 -20.56 0.37 -1.08
N ARG A 109 -19.99 0.41 -2.30
CA ARG A 109 -18.74 -0.31 -2.62
C ARG A 109 -17.59 0.04 -1.68
N ASP A 110 -17.52 1.29 -1.24
CA ASP A 110 -16.48 1.75 -0.30
C ASP A 110 -16.72 1.16 1.09
N ALA A 111 -17.96 1.01 1.52
CA ALA A 111 -18.34 0.35 2.77
C ALA A 111 -17.92 -1.13 2.78
N PHE A 112 -18.06 -1.83 1.65
CA PHE A 112 -17.59 -3.22 1.53
C PHE A 112 -16.07 -3.34 1.68
N ALA A 113 -15.31 -2.38 1.14
CA ALA A 113 -13.86 -2.33 1.32
C ALA A 113 -13.48 -2.17 2.81
N PHE A 114 -14.19 -1.32 3.54
CA PHE A 114 -13.98 -1.13 4.98
C PHE A 114 -14.40 -2.37 5.80
N VAL A 115 -15.53 -2.96 5.49
CA VAL A 115 -15.98 -4.20 6.16
C VAL A 115 -14.96 -5.32 5.95
N LEU A 116 -14.48 -5.47 4.73
CA LEU A 116 -13.45 -6.47 4.42
C LEU A 116 -12.16 -6.21 5.20
N LEU A 117 -11.72 -4.94 5.30
CA LEU A 117 -10.57 -4.56 6.13
C LEU A 117 -10.78 -4.98 7.59
N VAL A 118 -11.93 -4.62 8.17
CA VAL A 118 -12.24 -4.94 9.58
C VAL A 118 -12.24 -6.45 9.80
N LEU A 119 -12.87 -7.21 8.90
CA LEU A 119 -12.88 -8.68 8.98
C LEU A 119 -11.47 -9.26 8.94
N VAL A 120 -10.62 -8.80 8.01
CA VAL A 120 -9.24 -9.31 7.93
C VAL A 120 -8.43 -8.96 9.17
N LEU A 121 -8.54 -7.73 9.67
CA LEU A 121 -7.83 -7.34 10.90
C LEU A 121 -8.32 -8.11 12.14
N LEU A 122 -9.58 -8.51 12.16
CA LEU A 122 -10.16 -9.28 13.26
C LEU A 122 -9.62 -10.71 13.29
N PHE A 123 -9.44 -11.34 12.12
CA PHE A 123 -8.92 -12.69 11.99
C PHE A 123 -7.39 -12.74 11.89
N LYS A 124 -6.77 -11.71 11.30
CA LYS A 124 -5.33 -11.66 11.05
C LYS A 124 -4.80 -10.24 11.21
N PRO A 125 -4.51 -9.81 12.45
CA PRO A 125 -4.12 -8.42 12.75
C PRO A 125 -2.83 -7.97 12.06
N THR A 126 -1.99 -8.90 11.59
CA THR A 126 -0.78 -8.60 10.81
C THR A 126 -1.05 -8.38 9.30
N GLY A 127 -2.30 -8.53 8.83
CA GLY A 127 -2.64 -8.55 7.42
C GLY A 127 -2.34 -9.90 6.75
N LEU A 128 -2.55 -10.00 5.44
CA LEU A 128 -2.41 -11.28 4.71
C LEU A 128 -0.97 -11.79 4.71
N LEU A 129 0.01 -10.91 4.50
CA LEU A 129 1.45 -11.22 4.37
C LEU A 129 2.33 -10.33 5.27
N GLY A 130 1.77 -9.76 6.33
CA GLY A 130 2.52 -8.97 7.29
C GLY A 130 3.53 -9.84 8.05
N GLU A 131 4.73 -9.32 8.24
CA GLU A 131 5.72 -9.93 9.14
C GLU A 131 5.25 -9.72 10.58
N SER A 132 5.18 -10.79 11.37
CA SER A 132 4.99 -10.65 12.82
C SER A 132 6.16 -9.84 13.37
N MET A 133 5.87 -8.73 14.02
CA MET A 133 6.86 -8.04 14.82
C MET A 133 7.19 -8.96 16.01
N GLU A 134 8.18 -9.82 15.84
CA GLU A 134 8.80 -10.45 17.01
C GLU A 134 9.47 -9.34 17.79
N GLU A 135 8.86 -9.01 18.90
CA GLU A 135 9.43 -8.17 19.94
C GLU A 135 10.69 -8.90 20.43
N LYS A 136 11.85 -8.49 19.92
CA LYS A 136 13.12 -8.91 20.53
C LYS A 136 13.26 -8.14 21.84
N ILE A 137 12.87 -8.83 22.91
CA ILE A 137 13.24 -8.48 24.29
C ILE A 137 14.76 -8.61 24.41
#